data_887e3b61be43f2dfd3d7d098f6c8c8cb
#
_entry.id   887e3b61be43f2dfd3d7d098f6c8c8cb
#
_cell.length_a   1.000
_cell.length_b   1.000
_cell.length_c   1.000
_cell.angle_alpha   90.00
_cell.angle_beta   90.00
_cell.angle_gamma   90.00
#
_symmetry.space_group_name_H-M   'P 1'
#
loop_
_entity.id
_entity.type
_entity.pdbx_description
1 polymer ?
#
loop_
_entity_poly.entity_id
_entity_poly.type
_entity_poly.pdbx_seq_one_letter_code
_entity_poly.pdbx_strand_id
1 'polypeptide(L)'
;VEMISKLTKDSILDEEVFDEIFSQEDEIYKARLTLTLLDRAKELGVKKKFEDLLKAYTKVQKQMIEKEKSNRTLSMLDQWTNFSDCEYDRMKCLNWIADDDGIRISNTNPGSPDIIACYHPILPIERMKNLETGEEQIKLIYKRNNKWSEVIVPKTMVASSTKIVGLSALGISVTSENAKFLVRYLSDVENANDDYINIQYSSSKIGWIRDYFLPYDKDIVFDGDMRFRQLYESISVGGSRTEWYEHVKKVRATGRIEPKIMLAASFASILIKLVGALPFFVDLWGETEGGKTVTLMLGASVWANPGESRYIGDFKTTDVALEAKSDMLNNLPLILDDTSKVSAKIRDNFEGIVYDLCSGKGKSRXXXXGAGYKPGEPLAELHSDQW
;
A
#
# COMPACT_ATOMS: atom_id res chain seq x y z
N VAL A 1 -47.67 36.15 -27.72
CA VAL A 1 -48.74 35.76 -28.64
C VAL A 1 -48.93 36.81 -29.77
N GLU A 2 -48.99 38.10 -29.44
CA GLU A 2 -49.21 39.20 -30.42
C GLU A 2 -48.03 39.31 -31.42
N MET A 3 -46.79 38.99 -31.04
CA MET A 3 -45.61 38.99 -31.93
C MET A 3 -45.63 37.81 -32.92
N ILE A 4 -46.06 36.64 -32.46
CA ILE A 4 -46.10 35.45 -33.30
C ILE A 4 -47.13 35.55 -34.43
N SER A 5 -48.25 36.20 -34.17
CA SER A 5 -49.31 36.41 -35.20
C SER A 5 -48.88 37.31 -36.37
N LYS A 6 -47.82 38.11 -36.17
CA LYS A 6 -47.25 39.01 -37.20
C LYS A 6 -46.17 38.36 -38.07
N LEU A 7 -45.70 37.14 -37.71
CA LEU A 7 -44.69 36.41 -38.46
C LEU A 7 -45.21 36.01 -39.85
N THR A 8 -44.38 36.27 -40.88
CA THR A 8 -44.64 35.88 -42.28
C THR A 8 -44.01 34.52 -42.61
N LYS A 9 -44.24 34.06 -43.85
CA LYS A 9 -43.70 32.80 -44.33
C LYS A 9 -42.15 32.71 -44.25
N ASP A 10 -41.50 33.85 -44.45
CA ASP A 10 -40.03 33.92 -44.46
C ASP A 10 -39.52 34.17 -43.03
N SER A 11 -40.11 35.17 -42.32
CA SER A 11 -39.62 35.53 -40.98
C SER A 11 -39.81 34.46 -39.93
N ILE A 12 -40.72 33.50 -40.10
CA ILE A 12 -40.90 32.37 -39.16
C ILE A 12 -39.76 31.35 -39.30
N LEU A 13 -39.01 31.38 -40.41
CA LEU A 13 -37.89 30.47 -40.68
C LEU A 13 -36.54 31.12 -40.39
N ASP A 14 -36.51 32.37 -39.92
CA ASP A 14 -35.28 33.10 -39.60
C ASP A 14 -34.64 32.57 -38.33
N GLU A 15 -33.32 32.64 -38.28
CA GLU A 15 -32.45 32.15 -37.18
C GLU A 15 -32.91 32.70 -35.83
N GLU A 16 -33.27 33.96 -35.77
CA GLU A 16 -33.72 34.66 -34.55
C GLU A 16 -34.88 33.96 -33.84
N VAL A 17 -35.77 33.31 -34.58
CA VAL A 17 -36.92 32.58 -34.01
C VAL A 17 -36.46 31.32 -33.30
N PHE A 18 -35.49 30.62 -33.86
CA PHE A 18 -34.93 29.42 -33.24
C PHE A 18 -34.04 29.76 -32.03
N ASP A 19 -33.25 30.82 -32.13
CA ASP A 19 -32.44 31.34 -31.02
C ASP A 19 -33.34 31.70 -29.83
N GLU A 20 -34.48 32.32 -30.07
CA GLU A 20 -35.43 32.64 -28.99
C GLU A 20 -35.99 31.38 -28.34
N ILE A 21 -36.30 30.31 -29.11
CA ILE A 21 -36.74 29.01 -28.55
C ILE A 21 -35.65 28.43 -27.65
N PHE A 22 -34.38 28.39 -28.12
CA PHE A 22 -33.30 27.73 -27.46
C PHE A 22 -32.65 28.52 -26.32
N SER A 23 -32.90 29.87 -26.27
CA SER A 23 -32.46 30.71 -25.14
C SER A 23 -33.34 30.59 -23.89
N GLN A 24 -34.53 29.96 -24.02
CA GLN A 24 -35.44 29.82 -22.87
C GLN A 24 -34.93 28.78 -21.89
N GLU A 25 -34.79 29.16 -20.63
CA GLU A 25 -34.37 28.26 -19.53
C GLU A 25 -35.53 27.39 -18.99
N ASP A 26 -36.77 27.90 -19.09
CA ASP A 26 -37.96 27.17 -18.63
C ASP A 26 -38.42 26.20 -19.73
N GLU A 27 -38.25 24.94 -19.51
CA GLU A 27 -38.61 23.87 -20.46
C GLU A 27 -40.11 23.82 -20.78
N ILE A 28 -40.97 24.21 -19.83
CA ILE A 28 -42.42 24.25 -20.05
C ILE A 28 -42.78 25.43 -21.00
N TYR A 29 -42.18 26.58 -20.74
CA TYR A 29 -42.36 27.75 -21.57
C TYR A 29 -41.83 27.51 -22.99
N LYS A 30 -40.64 26.91 -23.09
CA LYS A 30 -40.01 26.53 -24.37
C LYS A 30 -40.92 25.58 -25.19
N ALA A 31 -41.49 24.57 -24.53
CA ALA A 31 -42.44 23.65 -25.18
C ALA A 31 -43.66 24.36 -25.71
N ARG A 32 -44.26 25.28 -24.92
CA ARG A 32 -45.44 26.06 -25.31
C ARG A 32 -45.12 26.99 -26.50
N LEU A 33 -43.99 27.68 -26.43
CA LEU A 33 -43.53 28.57 -27.50
C LEU A 33 -43.35 27.80 -28.80
N THR A 34 -42.69 26.62 -28.72
CA THR A 34 -42.49 25.77 -29.89
C THR A 34 -43.81 25.29 -30.50
N LEU A 35 -44.78 24.90 -29.68
CA LEU A 35 -46.12 24.52 -30.17
C LEU A 35 -46.84 25.65 -30.87
N THR A 36 -46.80 26.84 -30.27
CA THR A 36 -47.47 28.03 -30.84
C THR A 36 -46.85 28.43 -32.21
N LEU A 37 -45.52 28.35 -32.31
CA LEU A 37 -44.80 28.60 -33.55
C LEU A 37 -45.08 27.53 -34.62
N LEU A 38 -45.20 26.26 -34.21
CA LEU A 38 -45.59 25.17 -35.09
C LEU A 38 -47.00 25.34 -35.68
N ASP A 39 -47.94 25.77 -34.85
CA ASP A 39 -49.33 26.07 -35.32
C ASP A 39 -49.32 27.26 -36.31
N ARG A 40 -48.53 28.28 -36.01
CA ARG A 40 -48.38 29.42 -36.94
C ARG A 40 -47.73 29.00 -38.26
N ALA A 41 -46.67 28.17 -38.22
CA ALA A 41 -46.01 27.62 -39.42
C ALA A 41 -46.98 26.78 -40.26
N LYS A 42 -47.93 26.09 -39.60
CA LYS A 42 -48.99 25.31 -40.28
C LYS A 42 -49.95 26.25 -41.01
N GLU A 43 -50.42 27.35 -40.38
CA GLU A 43 -51.30 28.39 -41.02
C GLU A 43 -50.61 28.96 -42.22
N LEU A 44 -49.28 29.22 -42.13
CA LEU A 44 -48.52 29.82 -43.22
C LEU A 44 -48.11 28.83 -44.31
N GLY A 45 -48.39 27.53 -44.16
CA GLY A 45 -48.10 26.50 -45.15
C GLY A 45 -46.63 26.10 -45.20
N VAL A 46 -45.82 26.42 -44.16
CA VAL A 46 -44.37 26.12 -44.10
C VAL A 46 -44.00 25.16 -42.98
N LYS A 47 -44.97 24.43 -42.43
CA LYS A 47 -44.80 23.54 -41.28
C LYS A 47 -43.60 22.59 -41.43
N LYS A 48 -43.49 21.89 -42.58
CA LYS A 48 -42.46 20.91 -42.81
C LYS A 48 -41.06 21.53 -42.75
N LYS A 49 -40.89 22.71 -43.40
CA LYS A 49 -39.61 23.45 -43.39
C LYS A 49 -39.23 23.86 -41.95
N PHE A 50 -40.18 24.30 -41.16
CA PHE A 50 -39.99 24.72 -39.77
C PHE A 50 -39.57 23.50 -38.90
N GLU A 51 -40.23 22.35 -39.07
CA GLU A 51 -39.87 21.11 -38.33
C GLU A 51 -38.46 20.63 -38.67
N ASP A 52 -38.06 20.70 -39.95
CA ASP A 52 -36.73 20.29 -40.39
C ASP A 52 -35.66 21.23 -39.82
N LEU A 53 -35.89 22.54 -39.80
CA LEU A 53 -34.99 23.51 -39.17
C LEU A 53 -34.92 23.31 -37.65
N LEU A 54 -36.03 23.07 -36.99
CA LEU A 54 -36.09 22.84 -35.55
C LEU A 54 -35.25 21.59 -35.16
N LYS A 55 -35.35 20.54 -35.97
CA LYS A 55 -34.53 19.32 -35.77
C LYS A 55 -33.03 19.61 -35.96
N ALA A 56 -32.67 20.41 -36.98
CA ALA A 56 -31.30 20.81 -37.26
C ALA A 56 -30.74 21.61 -36.07
N TYR A 57 -31.46 22.61 -35.60
CA TYR A 57 -31.08 23.42 -34.44
C TYR A 57 -30.92 22.58 -33.18
N THR A 58 -31.88 21.67 -32.93
CA THR A 58 -31.79 20.72 -31.76
C THR A 58 -30.49 19.89 -31.82
N LYS A 59 -30.14 19.44 -33.02
CA LYS A 59 -28.92 18.64 -33.22
C LYS A 59 -27.66 19.48 -32.97
N VAL A 60 -27.60 20.68 -33.47
CA VAL A 60 -26.48 21.60 -33.27
C VAL A 60 -26.33 21.95 -31.79
N GLN A 61 -27.42 22.25 -31.10
CA GLN A 61 -27.39 22.54 -29.64
C GLN A 61 -26.87 21.36 -28.84
N LYS A 62 -27.30 20.14 -29.15
CA LYS A 62 -26.79 18.92 -28.48
C LYS A 62 -25.30 18.77 -28.73
N GLN A 63 -24.83 19.00 -29.95
CA GLN A 63 -23.42 18.91 -30.27
C GLN A 63 -22.58 19.98 -29.54
N MET A 64 -23.10 21.18 -29.38
CA MET A 64 -22.47 22.27 -28.63
C MET A 64 -22.34 21.89 -27.14
N ILE A 65 -23.42 21.39 -26.55
CA ILE A 65 -23.42 20.93 -25.14
C ILE A 65 -22.40 19.77 -24.94
N GLU A 66 -22.37 18.82 -25.87
CA GLU A 66 -21.41 17.72 -25.82
C GLU A 66 -19.95 18.19 -25.93
N LYS A 67 -19.72 19.16 -26.83
CA LYS A 67 -18.39 19.76 -27.00
C LYS A 67 -17.96 20.57 -25.77
N GLU A 68 -18.86 21.30 -25.14
CA GLU A 68 -18.58 22.00 -23.88
C GLU A 68 -18.29 21.03 -22.74
N LYS A 69 -19.07 19.98 -22.64
CA LYS A 69 -18.81 18.90 -21.65
C LYS A 69 -17.43 18.26 -21.87
N SER A 70 -17.07 17.98 -23.12
CA SER A 70 -15.77 17.43 -23.49
C SER A 70 -14.63 18.40 -23.12
N ASN A 71 -14.79 19.69 -23.43
CA ASN A 71 -13.80 20.72 -23.09
C ASN A 71 -13.65 20.88 -21.56
N ARG A 72 -14.76 20.86 -20.81
CA ARG A 72 -14.72 20.88 -19.34
C ARG A 72 -13.98 19.66 -18.79
N THR A 73 -14.26 18.48 -19.33
CA THR A 73 -13.58 17.24 -18.93
C THR A 73 -12.07 17.35 -19.16
N LEU A 74 -11.66 17.88 -20.32
CA LEU A 74 -10.24 18.08 -20.63
C LEU A 74 -9.57 19.07 -19.67
N SER A 75 -10.25 20.16 -19.30
CA SER A 75 -9.69 21.12 -18.34
C SER A 75 -9.62 20.58 -16.92
N MET A 76 -10.49 19.63 -16.57
CA MET A 76 -10.48 18.97 -15.26
C MET A 76 -9.39 17.89 -15.14
N LEU A 77 -8.86 17.37 -16.24
CA LEU A 77 -7.79 16.37 -16.23
C LEU A 77 -6.44 16.92 -15.75
N ASP A 78 -6.31 18.24 -15.62
CA ASP A 78 -5.06 18.87 -15.15
C ASP A 78 -5.17 19.39 -13.71
N GLN A 79 -6.13 18.90 -12.92
CA GLN A 79 -6.24 19.33 -11.52
C GLN A 79 -5.15 18.72 -10.64
N TRP A 80 -4.75 19.50 -9.63
CA TRP A 80 -3.73 19.12 -8.64
C TRP A 80 -4.33 19.17 -7.25
N THR A 81 -3.82 18.33 -6.36
CA THR A 81 -4.24 18.36 -4.95
C THR A 81 -3.89 19.72 -4.34
N ASN A 82 -4.76 20.19 -3.46
CA ASN A 82 -4.61 21.51 -2.82
C ASN A 82 -4.92 21.40 -1.32
N PHE A 83 -4.06 20.68 -0.59
CA PHE A 83 -4.19 20.46 0.84
C PHE A 83 -3.35 21.45 1.62
N SER A 84 -3.92 22.05 2.67
CA SER A 84 -3.21 22.92 3.59
C SER A 84 -2.28 22.12 4.51
N ASP A 85 -1.11 22.68 4.79
CA ASP A 85 -0.13 22.10 5.72
C ASP A 85 0.30 20.67 5.37
N CYS A 86 0.26 20.31 4.08
CA CYS A 86 0.76 19.02 3.61
C CYS A 86 2.27 19.14 3.35
N GLU A 87 3.06 18.23 3.92
CA GLU A 87 4.52 18.21 3.75
C GLU A 87 4.93 17.67 2.37
N TYR A 88 4.00 17.03 1.67
CA TYR A 88 4.27 16.41 0.37
C TYR A 88 3.86 17.35 -0.76
N ASP A 89 4.56 17.24 -1.88
CA ASP A 89 4.27 18.02 -3.08
C ASP A 89 2.87 17.75 -3.60
N ARG A 90 2.32 18.73 -4.29
CA ARG A 90 1.03 18.57 -4.95
C ARG A 90 1.10 17.48 -6.00
N MET A 91 0.07 16.67 -6.07
CA MET A 91 -0.05 15.57 -7.03
C MET A 91 -1.17 15.82 -8.03
N LYS A 92 -1.00 15.36 -9.25
CA LYS A 92 -2.04 15.38 -10.27
C LYS A 92 -3.20 14.52 -9.80
N CYS A 93 -4.41 15.05 -9.81
CA CYS A 93 -5.59 14.32 -9.37
C CYS A 93 -6.66 14.22 -10.46
N LEU A 94 -6.30 14.47 -11.71
CA LEU A 94 -7.14 14.32 -12.91
C LEU A 94 -8.44 15.13 -12.77
N ASN A 95 -9.61 14.46 -12.73
CA ASN A 95 -10.92 15.10 -12.61
C ASN A 95 -11.42 15.19 -11.16
N TRP A 96 -10.58 14.83 -10.19
CA TRP A 96 -10.92 14.91 -8.76
C TRP A 96 -10.62 16.30 -8.21
N ILE A 97 -11.51 16.82 -7.38
CA ILE A 97 -11.25 17.97 -6.53
C ILE A 97 -10.74 17.42 -5.22
N ALA A 98 -9.49 17.70 -4.89
CA ALA A 98 -8.81 17.19 -3.69
C ALA A 98 -8.29 18.38 -2.90
N ASP A 99 -9.02 18.77 -1.87
CA ASP A 99 -8.74 19.94 -1.02
C ASP A 99 -9.04 19.63 0.46
N ASP A 100 -8.99 20.63 1.32
CA ASP A 100 -9.18 20.43 2.76
C ASP A 100 -10.59 19.96 3.14
N ASP A 101 -11.58 20.12 2.26
CA ASP A 101 -12.94 19.61 2.48
C ASP A 101 -13.06 18.12 2.11
N GLY A 102 -12.03 17.56 1.46
CA GLY A 102 -11.99 16.14 1.10
C GLY A 102 -11.81 15.89 -0.38
N ILE A 103 -12.24 14.71 -0.81
CA ILE A 103 -12.05 14.23 -2.19
C ILE A 103 -13.41 14.05 -2.85
N ARG A 104 -13.64 14.74 -3.98
CA ARG A 104 -14.92 14.69 -4.66
C ARG A 104 -14.79 14.93 -6.17
N ILE A 105 -15.82 14.58 -6.92
CA ILE A 105 -16.02 14.97 -8.32
C ILE A 105 -17.29 15.81 -8.38
N SER A 106 -17.19 17.01 -8.95
CA SER A 106 -18.38 17.84 -9.16
C SER A 106 -19.32 17.21 -10.19
N ASN A 107 -20.58 17.14 -9.83
CA ASN A 107 -21.60 16.63 -10.75
C ASN A 107 -21.87 17.67 -11.85
N THR A 108 -21.82 17.23 -13.11
CA THR A 108 -22.04 18.10 -14.26
C THR A 108 -23.51 18.46 -14.44
N ASN A 109 -24.45 17.79 -13.77
CA ASN A 109 -25.88 18.08 -13.84
C ASN A 109 -26.23 19.14 -12.78
N PRO A 110 -26.77 20.30 -13.16
CA PRO A 110 -27.17 21.33 -12.20
C PRO A 110 -28.14 20.78 -11.13
N GLY A 111 -27.81 21.06 -9.87
CA GLY A 111 -28.64 20.64 -8.74
C GLY A 111 -28.40 19.23 -8.24
N SER A 112 -27.51 18.44 -8.86
CA SER A 112 -27.13 17.12 -8.37
C SER A 112 -25.94 17.27 -7.41
N PRO A 113 -25.94 16.51 -6.28
CA PRO A 113 -24.82 16.60 -5.33
C PRO A 113 -23.53 16.01 -5.91
N ASP A 114 -22.41 16.52 -5.42
CA ASP A 114 -21.08 16.00 -5.78
C ASP A 114 -20.93 14.53 -5.38
N ILE A 115 -20.12 13.82 -6.14
CA ILE A 115 -19.75 12.43 -5.84
C ILE A 115 -18.55 12.47 -4.88
N ILE A 116 -18.76 12.04 -3.65
CA ILE A 116 -17.74 12.10 -2.60
C ILE A 116 -16.98 10.77 -2.52
N ALA A 117 -15.66 10.83 -2.66
CA ALA A 117 -14.77 9.69 -2.46
C ALA A 117 -14.32 9.60 -1.00
N CYS A 118 -14.00 10.73 -0.37
CA CYS A 118 -13.59 10.79 1.04
C CYS A 118 -13.92 12.16 1.62
N TYR A 119 -14.37 12.20 2.88
CA TYR A 119 -14.77 13.42 3.58
C TYR A 119 -13.61 14.17 4.24
N HIS A 120 -12.38 13.81 3.90
CA HIS A 120 -11.16 14.48 4.39
C HIS A 120 -10.02 14.22 3.42
N PRO A 121 -8.94 15.01 3.48
CA PRO A 121 -7.76 14.79 2.64
C PRO A 121 -7.18 13.40 2.82
N ILE A 122 -6.80 12.77 1.71
CA ILE A 122 -6.09 11.49 1.67
C ILE A 122 -5.25 11.44 0.39
N LEU A 123 -4.04 10.86 0.48
CA LEU A 123 -3.09 10.86 -0.63
C LEU A 123 -2.19 9.61 -0.57
N PRO A 124 -1.97 8.90 -1.69
CA PRO A 124 -0.96 7.85 -1.77
C PRO A 124 0.40 8.52 -2.01
N ILE A 125 1.40 8.26 -1.14
CA ILE A 125 2.68 8.97 -1.20
C ILE A 125 3.88 8.08 -1.51
N GLU A 126 3.77 6.77 -1.29
CA GLU A 126 4.90 5.87 -1.44
C GLU A 126 4.42 4.44 -1.68
N ARG A 127 5.09 3.71 -2.54
CA ARG A 127 4.90 2.27 -2.71
C ARG A 127 5.98 1.53 -1.95
N MET A 128 5.61 0.48 -1.24
CA MET A 128 6.58 -0.42 -0.61
C MET A 128 6.51 -1.75 -1.33
N LYS A 129 7.67 -2.24 -1.79
CA LYS A 129 7.75 -3.50 -2.52
C LYS A 129 8.63 -4.50 -1.76
N ASN A 130 8.02 -5.59 -1.33
CA ASN A 130 8.74 -6.64 -0.61
C ASN A 130 9.66 -7.39 -1.59
N LEU A 131 10.95 -7.45 -1.27
CA LEU A 131 11.99 -8.04 -2.14
C LEU A 131 11.89 -9.57 -2.26
N GLU A 132 11.22 -10.21 -1.32
CA GLU A 132 11.12 -11.67 -1.27
C GLU A 132 9.86 -12.18 -1.95
N THR A 133 8.71 -11.57 -1.61
CA THR A 133 7.41 -12.01 -2.11
C THR A 133 7.00 -11.27 -3.39
N GLY A 134 7.57 -10.08 -3.63
CA GLY A 134 7.16 -9.20 -4.72
C GLY A 134 5.85 -8.47 -4.43
N GLU A 135 5.23 -8.69 -3.28
CA GLU A 135 3.99 -8.04 -2.90
C GLU A 135 4.20 -6.55 -2.67
N GLU A 136 3.19 -5.77 -3.04
CA GLU A 136 3.21 -4.32 -2.87
C GLU A 136 2.26 -3.87 -1.77
N GLN A 137 2.73 -2.91 -0.99
CA GLN A 137 1.94 -2.13 -0.05
C GLN A 137 1.96 -0.68 -0.51
N ILE A 138 1.01 0.10 -0.07
CA ILE A 138 0.94 1.52 -0.37
C ILE A 138 0.86 2.31 0.94
N LYS A 139 1.65 3.36 1.00
CA LYS A 139 1.64 4.29 2.13
C LYS A 139 0.68 5.43 1.79
N LEU A 140 -0.32 5.60 2.62
CA LEU A 140 -1.32 6.67 2.50
C LEU A 140 -1.09 7.67 3.64
N ILE A 141 -1.24 8.95 3.32
CA ILE A 141 -1.41 9.98 4.35
C ILE A 141 -2.84 10.49 4.31
N TYR A 142 -3.36 10.87 5.45
CA TYR A 142 -4.70 11.42 5.57
C TYR A 142 -4.77 12.42 6.72
N LYS A 143 -5.68 13.40 6.59
CA LYS A 143 -5.82 14.48 7.58
C LYS A 143 -7.12 14.33 8.36
N ARG A 144 -7.02 14.23 9.69
CA ARG A 144 -8.19 14.20 10.59
C ARG A 144 -7.92 15.11 11.78
N ASN A 145 -8.94 15.85 12.21
CA ASN A 145 -8.83 16.78 13.34
C ASN A 145 -7.62 17.71 13.18
N ASN A 146 -7.41 18.19 11.95
CA ASN A 146 -6.32 19.09 11.58
C ASN A 146 -4.92 18.51 11.78
N LYS A 147 -4.80 17.18 11.81
CA LYS A 147 -3.52 16.47 11.97
C LYS A 147 -3.35 15.45 10.84
N TRP A 148 -2.18 15.47 10.19
CA TRP A 148 -1.79 14.47 9.22
C TRP A 148 -1.34 13.19 9.95
N SER A 149 -1.75 12.06 9.43
CA SER A 149 -1.39 10.72 9.91
C SER A 149 -1.05 9.85 8.71
N GLU A 150 -0.21 8.84 8.90
CA GLU A 150 0.17 7.91 7.85
C GLU A 150 -0.26 6.49 8.18
N VAL A 151 -0.49 5.70 7.16
CA VAL A 151 -0.81 4.29 7.29
C VAL A 151 -0.26 3.53 6.07
N ILE A 152 0.28 2.34 6.31
CA ILE A 152 0.77 1.45 5.25
C ILE A 152 -0.21 0.27 5.19
N VAL A 153 -0.71 -0.01 3.99
CA VAL A 153 -1.72 -1.06 3.77
C VAL A 153 -1.40 -1.87 2.52
N PRO A 154 -1.77 -3.15 2.47
CA PRO A 154 -1.59 -3.94 1.26
C PRO A 154 -2.26 -3.30 0.04
N LYS A 155 -1.59 -3.31 -1.09
CA LYS A 155 -2.13 -2.81 -2.36
C LYS A 155 -3.48 -3.44 -2.69
N THR A 156 -3.67 -4.72 -2.35
CA THR A 156 -4.93 -5.44 -2.55
C THR A 156 -6.10 -4.86 -1.75
N MET A 157 -5.82 -4.13 -0.67
CA MET A 157 -6.87 -3.47 0.13
C MET A 157 -7.42 -2.25 -0.62
N VAL A 158 -6.55 -1.40 -1.13
CA VAL A 158 -6.95 -0.17 -1.83
C VAL A 158 -7.45 -0.42 -3.25
N ALA A 159 -7.18 -1.59 -3.80
CA ALA A 159 -7.64 -1.99 -5.14
C ALA A 159 -9.03 -2.63 -5.14
N SER A 160 -9.66 -2.82 -3.98
CA SER A 160 -10.95 -3.53 -3.86
C SER A 160 -11.96 -2.69 -3.06
N SER A 161 -13.12 -2.42 -3.66
CA SER A 161 -14.20 -1.66 -3.01
C SER A 161 -14.74 -2.36 -1.76
N THR A 162 -14.61 -3.68 -1.68
CA THR A 162 -15.02 -4.45 -0.51
C THR A 162 -13.99 -4.36 0.62
N LYS A 163 -12.70 -4.49 0.26
CA LYS A 163 -11.61 -4.50 1.26
C LYS A 163 -11.28 -3.10 1.79
N ILE A 164 -11.41 -2.07 0.96
CA ILE A 164 -11.03 -0.68 1.31
C ILE A 164 -11.86 -0.16 2.50
N VAL A 165 -13.05 -0.70 2.72
CA VAL A 165 -13.90 -0.35 3.87
C VAL A 165 -13.16 -0.62 5.20
N GLY A 166 -12.21 -1.56 5.21
CA GLY A 166 -11.35 -1.83 6.36
C GLY A 166 -10.53 -0.63 6.82
N LEU A 167 -10.26 0.34 5.94
CA LEU A 167 -9.56 1.58 6.29
C LEU A 167 -10.33 2.42 7.33
N SER A 168 -11.64 2.18 7.49
CA SER A 168 -12.47 2.86 8.50
C SER A 168 -11.96 2.57 9.92
N ALA A 169 -11.43 1.38 10.16
CA ALA A 169 -10.83 1.00 11.45
C ALA A 169 -9.57 1.82 11.78
N LEU A 170 -8.95 2.42 10.75
CA LEU A 170 -7.74 3.24 10.88
C LEU A 170 -8.07 4.75 10.90
N GLY A 171 -9.38 5.11 10.91
CA GLY A 171 -9.83 6.50 10.99
C GLY A 171 -10.10 7.16 9.64
N ILE A 172 -9.96 6.43 8.54
CA ILE A 172 -10.23 6.97 7.19
C ILE A 172 -11.74 6.86 6.90
N SER A 173 -12.33 7.96 6.39
CA SER A 173 -13.77 8.04 6.15
C SER A 173 -14.18 7.30 4.88
N VAL A 174 -14.41 6.01 5.03
CA VAL A 174 -14.86 5.13 3.95
C VAL A 174 -16.00 4.23 4.42
N THR A 175 -17.02 4.10 3.60
CA THR A 175 -18.19 3.25 3.80
C THR A 175 -18.43 2.45 2.53
N SER A 176 -19.38 1.51 2.55
CA SER A 176 -19.77 0.75 1.36
C SER A 176 -20.28 1.65 0.22
N GLU A 177 -20.77 2.84 0.54
CA GLU A 177 -21.34 3.77 -0.45
C GLU A 177 -20.28 4.52 -1.24
N ASN A 178 -19.23 5.03 -0.56
CA ASN A 178 -18.16 5.79 -1.22
C ASN A 178 -16.92 4.94 -1.57
N ALA A 179 -16.86 3.69 -1.15
CA ALA A 179 -15.70 2.80 -1.34
C ALA A 179 -15.20 2.74 -2.79
N LYS A 180 -16.10 2.57 -3.75
CA LYS A 180 -15.74 2.47 -5.18
C LYS A 180 -15.10 3.76 -5.71
N PHE A 181 -15.52 4.89 -5.18
CA PHE A 181 -15.00 6.20 -5.57
C PHE A 181 -13.61 6.44 -4.95
N LEU A 182 -13.43 6.02 -3.69
CA LEU A 182 -12.12 6.11 -3.03
C LEU A 182 -11.08 5.19 -3.71
N VAL A 183 -11.46 3.96 -4.08
CA VAL A 183 -10.62 3.05 -4.88
C VAL A 183 -10.18 3.74 -6.17
N ARG A 184 -11.15 4.32 -6.89
CA ARG A 184 -10.88 4.98 -8.16
C ARG A 184 -9.95 6.19 -7.98
N TYR A 185 -10.23 7.05 -6.99
CA TYR A 185 -9.39 8.21 -6.70
C TYR A 185 -7.93 7.81 -6.42
N LEU A 186 -7.73 6.85 -5.50
CA LEU A 186 -6.37 6.41 -5.14
C LEU A 186 -5.64 5.83 -6.36
N SER A 187 -6.33 5.05 -7.18
CA SER A 187 -5.76 4.49 -8.41
C SER A 187 -5.43 5.60 -9.44
N ASP A 188 -6.35 6.56 -9.62
CA ASP A 188 -6.17 7.66 -10.57
C ASP A 188 -4.95 8.51 -10.19
N VAL A 189 -4.85 8.90 -8.90
CA VAL A 189 -3.73 9.70 -8.39
C VAL A 189 -2.42 8.93 -8.52
N GLU A 190 -2.41 7.66 -8.09
CA GLU A 190 -1.20 6.83 -8.16
C GLU A 190 -0.68 6.70 -9.59
N ASN A 191 -1.56 6.41 -10.54
CA ASN A 191 -1.16 6.25 -11.94
C ASN A 191 -0.76 7.57 -12.61
N ALA A 192 -1.41 8.68 -12.24
CA ALA A 192 -1.09 10.00 -12.79
C ALA A 192 0.25 10.55 -12.26
N ASN A 193 0.78 9.96 -11.17
CA ASN A 193 2.00 10.42 -10.51
C ASN A 193 3.03 9.29 -10.38
N ASP A 194 3.03 8.34 -11.30
CA ASP A 194 3.93 7.17 -11.27
C ASP A 194 5.41 7.57 -11.16
N ASP A 195 5.79 8.68 -11.81
CA ASP A 195 7.17 9.18 -11.79
C ASP A 195 7.55 9.88 -10.47
N TYR A 196 6.56 10.26 -9.66
CA TYR A 196 6.77 11.00 -8.41
C TYR A 196 6.63 10.14 -7.16
N ILE A 197 5.84 9.06 -7.23
CA ILE A 197 5.62 8.17 -6.09
C ILE A 197 6.80 7.21 -6.00
N ASN A 198 7.63 7.40 -4.97
CA ASN A 198 8.83 6.60 -4.75
C ASN A 198 8.48 5.13 -4.46
N ILE A 199 9.38 4.23 -4.87
CA ILE A 199 9.31 2.82 -4.50
C ILE A 199 10.34 2.59 -3.39
N GLN A 200 9.85 2.28 -2.19
CA GLN A 200 10.67 1.87 -1.04
C GLN A 200 10.72 0.34 -1.02
N TYR A 201 11.91 -0.24 -1.04
CA TYR A 201 12.03 -1.69 -0.91
C TYR A 201 11.89 -2.11 0.55
N SER A 202 11.28 -3.27 0.77
CA SER A 202 11.03 -3.80 2.10
C SER A 202 11.32 -5.31 2.16
N SER A 203 11.39 -5.84 3.38
CA SER A 203 11.51 -7.27 3.62
C SER A 203 10.87 -7.62 4.97
N SER A 204 10.21 -8.76 5.02
CA SER A 204 9.66 -9.32 6.27
C SER A 204 10.69 -10.16 7.02
N LYS A 205 11.88 -10.33 6.46
CA LYS A 205 13.01 -11.07 7.06
C LYS A 205 14.20 -10.15 7.29
N ILE A 206 15.13 -10.61 8.10
CA ILE A 206 16.41 -9.93 8.39
C ILE A 206 17.57 -10.83 7.96
N GLY A 207 18.81 -10.38 8.15
CA GLY A 207 19.96 -11.07 7.61
C GLY A 207 20.13 -10.77 6.11
N TRP A 208 20.60 -11.73 5.33
CA TRP A 208 20.86 -11.56 3.90
C TRP A 208 19.56 -11.57 3.08
N ILE A 209 19.21 -10.43 2.49
CA ILE A 209 18.10 -10.28 1.55
C ILE A 209 18.72 -9.84 0.22
N ARG A 210 18.86 -10.79 -0.70
CA ARG A 210 19.67 -10.60 -1.91
C ARG A 210 21.08 -10.15 -1.53
N ASP A 211 21.50 -8.95 -1.93
CA ASP A 211 22.82 -8.37 -1.65
C ASP A 211 22.84 -7.43 -0.44
N TYR A 212 21.69 -7.28 0.23
CA TYR A 212 21.51 -6.39 1.39
C TYR A 212 21.57 -7.19 2.69
N PHE A 213 22.02 -6.57 3.77
CA PHE A 213 22.06 -7.20 5.09
C PHE A 213 21.27 -6.37 6.12
N LEU A 214 20.05 -6.82 6.42
CA LEU A 214 19.14 -6.13 7.35
C LEU A 214 19.43 -6.51 8.80
N PRO A 215 19.30 -5.59 9.75
CA PRO A 215 18.83 -4.18 9.62
C PRO A 215 19.95 -3.15 9.44
N TYR A 216 21.16 -3.56 9.09
CA TYR A 216 22.29 -2.64 8.97
C TYR A 216 22.26 -1.85 7.67
N ASP A 217 21.65 -2.39 6.64
CA ASP A 217 21.38 -1.71 5.38
C ASP A 217 20.11 -0.88 5.53
N LYS A 218 20.21 0.45 5.28
CA LYS A 218 19.10 1.39 5.52
C LYS A 218 18.18 1.58 4.32
N ASP A 219 18.56 1.06 3.17
CA ASP A 219 17.78 1.21 1.94
C ASP A 219 16.57 0.28 1.90
N ILE A 220 16.54 -0.73 2.77
CA ILE A 220 15.45 -1.70 2.86
C ILE A 220 14.75 -1.55 4.22
N VAL A 221 13.45 -1.36 4.18
CA VAL A 221 12.63 -1.19 5.40
C VAL A 221 12.10 -2.56 5.86
N PHE A 222 12.10 -2.80 7.15
CA PHE A 222 11.48 -4.01 7.71
C PHE A 222 9.96 -3.85 7.74
N ASP A 223 9.24 -4.74 7.04
CA ASP A 223 7.76 -4.76 6.96
C ASP A 223 7.17 -6.02 7.61
N GLY A 224 7.97 -6.74 8.40
CA GLY A 224 7.54 -7.99 9.03
C GLY A 224 6.51 -7.82 10.15
N ASP A 225 6.08 -8.95 10.68
CA ASP A 225 5.05 -9.03 11.72
C ASP A 225 5.42 -8.19 12.94
N MET A 226 4.51 -7.32 13.37
CA MET A 226 4.67 -6.42 14.52
C MET A 226 4.94 -7.19 15.83
N ARG A 227 4.58 -8.47 15.92
CA ARG A 227 4.92 -9.33 17.06
C ARG A 227 6.44 -9.48 17.24
N PHE A 228 7.20 -9.32 16.15
CA PHE A 228 8.67 -9.40 16.17
C PHE A 228 9.35 -8.04 16.24
N ARG A 229 8.60 -6.97 16.40
CA ARG A 229 9.14 -5.61 16.43
C ARG A 229 10.24 -5.45 17.50
N GLN A 230 9.99 -5.95 18.71
CA GLN A 230 10.96 -5.87 19.82
C GLN A 230 12.26 -6.63 19.48
N LEU A 231 12.13 -7.79 18.85
CA LEU A 231 13.27 -8.58 18.39
C LEU A 231 14.05 -7.81 17.32
N TYR A 232 13.35 -7.27 16.33
CA TYR A 232 13.97 -6.45 15.27
C TYR A 232 14.71 -5.25 15.84
N GLU A 233 14.07 -4.50 16.73
CA GLU A 233 14.66 -3.30 17.36
C GLU A 233 15.88 -3.64 18.24
N SER A 234 15.97 -4.87 18.76
CA SER A 234 17.11 -5.31 19.56
C SER A 234 18.37 -5.51 18.69
N ILE A 235 18.23 -5.66 17.38
CA ILE A 235 19.32 -5.89 16.43
C ILE A 235 19.84 -4.53 15.99
N SER A 236 20.73 -3.97 16.78
CA SER A 236 21.25 -2.62 16.54
C SER A 236 22.63 -2.47 17.18
N VAL A 237 23.41 -1.56 16.63
CA VAL A 237 24.71 -1.23 17.21
C VAL A 237 24.52 -0.52 18.54
N GLY A 238 25.18 -1.01 19.56
CA GLY A 238 25.12 -0.41 20.91
C GLY A 238 26.42 -0.61 21.68
N GLY A 239 26.63 0.23 22.66
CA GLY A 239 27.83 0.18 23.49
C GLY A 239 29.09 0.62 22.77
N SER A 240 30.23 0.21 23.32
CA SER A 240 31.54 0.56 22.81
C SER A 240 32.20 -0.62 22.07
N ARG A 241 32.49 -0.43 20.80
CA ARG A 241 33.20 -1.43 19.97
C ARG A 241 34.54 -1.84 20.59
N THR A 242 35.30 -0.85 21.09
CA THR A 242 36.61 -1.08 21.70
C THR A 242 36.49 -1.95 22.95
N GLU A 243 35.56 -1.62 23.85
CA GLU A 243 35.30 -2.40 25.07
C GLU A 243 34.87 -3.83 24.74
N TRP A 244 33.97 -3.98 23.75
CA TRP A 244 33.51 -5.29 23.30
C TRP A 244 34.70 -6.15 22.82
N TYR A 245 35.59 -5.58 21.99
CA TYR A 245 36.79 -6.28 21.51
C TYR A 245 37.71 -6.70 22.67
N GLU A 246 37.90 -5.83 23.65
CA GLU A 246 38.74 -6.14 24.80
C GLU A 246 38.13 -7.29 25.65
N HIS A 247 36.82 -7.29 25.83
CA HIS A 247 36.15 -8.39 26.52
C HIS A 247 36.27 -9.70 25.72
N VAL A 248 36.08 -9.68 24.43
CA VAL A 248 36.21 -10.86 23.57
C VAL A 248 37.64 -11.42 23.61
N LYS A 249 38.67 -10.54 23.60
CA LYS A 249 40.06 -10.96 23.73
C LYS A 249 40.29 -11.68 25.05
N LYS A 250 39.78 -11.17 26.17
CA LYS A 250 39.88 -11.78 27.49
C LYS A 250 39.21 -13.17 27.50
N VAL A 251 37.99 -13.25 26.95
CA VAL A 251 37.25 -14.52 26.83
C VAL A 251 38.06 -15.55 26.02
N ARG A 252 38.61 -15.13 24.87
CA ARG A 252 39.41 -16.02 24.00
C ARG A 252 40.70 -16.46 24.66
N ALA A 253 41.25 -15.67 25.60
CA ALA A 253 42.47 -16.00 26.33
C ALA A 253 42.20 -17.05 27.47
N THR A 254 40.93 -17.25 27.85
CA THR A 254 40.61 -18.28 28.87
C THR A 254 40.80 -19.69 28.32
N GLY A 255 40.91 -20.64 29.20
CA GLY A 255 40.98 -22.06 28.85
C GLY A 255 39.63 -22.67 28.42
N ARG A 256 38.55 -21.94 28.64
CA ARG A 256 37.18 -22.42 28.36
C ARG A 256 36.89 -22.41 26.86
N ILE A 257 36.37 -23.53 26.37
CA ILE A 257 36.08 -23.71 24.93
C ILE A 257 34.66 -23.26 24.57
N GLU A 258 33.71 -23.33 25.50
CA GLU A 258 32.28 -23.07 25.27
C GLU A 258 32.03 -21.64 24.73
N PRO A 259 32.54 -20.58 25.37
CA PRO A 259 32.31 -19.21 24.82
C PRO A 259 33.03 -18.99 23.48
N LYS A 260 34.13 -19.69 23.21
CA LYS A 260 34.83 -19.62 21.91
C LYS A 260 33.97 -20.22 20.79
N ILE A 261 33.37 -21.40 21.05
CA ILE A 261 32.47 -22.07 20.11
C ILE A 261 31.24 -21.18 19.86
N MET A 262 30.65 -20.62 20.92
CA MET A 262 29.46 -19.80 20.81
C MET A 262 29.74 -18.52 19.95
N LEU A 263 30.88 -17.86 20.17
CA LEU A 263 31.29 -16.72 19.33
C LEU A 263 31.48 -17.15 17.88
N ALA A 264 32.20 -18.29 17.66
CA ALA A 264 32.42 -18.80 16.30
C ALA A 264 31.11 -19.14 15.60
N ALA A 265 30.19 -19.79 16.31
CA ALA A 265 28.87 -20.17 15.80
C ALA A 265 28.03 -18.93 15.43
N SER A 266 28.10 -17.91 16.28
CA SER A 266 27.38 -16.66 16.02
C SER A 266 27.89 -15.95 14.75
N PHE A 267 29.18 -15.91 14.52
CA PHE A 267 29.75 -15.37 13.26
C PHE A 267 29.48 -16.31 12.07
N ALA A 268 29.55 -17.63 12.28
CA ALA A 268 29.34 -18.61 11.22
C ALA A 268 27.91 -18.56 10.65
N SER A 269 26.93 -18.19 11.47
CA SER A 269 25.52 -18.20 11.08
C SER A 269 25.25 -17.41 9.77
N ILE A 270 25.85 -16.23 9.64
CA ILE A 270 25.67 -15.37 8.45
C ILE A 270 26.45 -15.90 7.22
N LEU A 271 27.44 -16.75 7.43
CA LEU A 271 28.24 -17.31 6.34
C LEU A 271 27.62 -18.55 5.71
N ILE A 272 26.73 -19.24 6.44
CA ILE A 272 26.10 -20.50 6.02
C ILE A 272 25.51 -20.37 4.61
N LYS A 273 24.70 -19.35 4.38
CA LYS A 273 24.06 -19.11 3.09
C LYS A 273 25.09 -18.84 1.99
N LEU A 274 26.09 -18.03 2.30
CA LEU A 274 27.13 -17.62 1.33
C LEU A 274 27.97 -18.80 0.85
N VAL A 275 28.20 -19.80 1.73
CA VAL A 275 29.00 -20.98 1.38
C VAL A 275 28.16 -22.21 1.03
N GLY A 276 26.83 -22.05 1.00
CA GLY A 276 25.92 -23.15 0.66
C GLY A 276 25.91 -24.28 1.67
N ALA A 277 26.24 -24.00 2.95
CA ALA A 277 26.24 -25.00 4.02
C ALA A 277 24.85 -25.16 4.66
N LEU A 278 24.61 -26.24 5.33
CA LEU A 278 23.36 -26.46 6.07
C LEU A 278 23.42 -25.78 7.44
N PRO A 279 22.28 -25.31 7.95
CA PRO A 279 22.20 -24.82 9.31
C PRO A 279 22.65 -25.86 10.32
N PHE A 280 23.18 -25.42 11.44
CA PHE A 280 23.65 -26.30 12.50
C PHE A 280 23.15 -25.82 13.86
N PHE A 281 23.16 -26.72 14.82
CA PHE A 281 22.70 -26.49 16.19
C PHE A 281 23.87 -26.58 17.15
N VAL A 282 23.95 -25.66 18.11
CA VAL A 282 24.94 -25.70 19.20
C VAL A 282 24.19 -25.76 20.52
N ASP A 283 24.35 -26.82 21.25
CA ASP A 283 23.73 -27.02 22.57
C ASP A 283 24.76 -26.85 23.68
N LEU A 284 24.46 -26.00 24.66
CA LEU A 284 25.25 -25.79 25.85
C LEU A 284 24.56 -26.49 27.03
N TRP A 285 25.11 -27.60 27.45
CA TRP A 285 24.56 -28.35 28.59
C TRP A 285 25.55 -28.38 29.76
N GLY A 286 25.07 -28.63 30.97
CA GLY A 286 25.89 -28.68 32.18
C GLY A 286 25.14 -28.20 33.40
N GLU A 287 25.83 -28.14 34.52
CA GLU A 287 25.26 -27.78 35.83
C GLU A 287 24.72 -26.36 35.86
N THR A 288 23.80 -26.13 36.77
CA THR A 288 23.27 -24.78 37.06
C THR A 288 24.42 -23.86 37.49
N GLU A 289 24.33 -22.60 37.12
CA GLU A 289 25.35 -21.56 37.40
C GLU A 289 26.69 -21.78 36.65
N GLY A 290 26.76 -22.71 35.71
CA GLY A 290 27.96 -22.95 34.88
C GLY A 290 28.26 -21.87 33.83
N GLY A 291 27.51 -20.78 33.78
CA GLY A 291 27.73 -19.65 32.86
C GLY A 291 27.11 -19.84 31.48
N LYS A 292 26.14 -20.75 31.33
CA LYS A 292 25.48 -21.04 30.05
C LYS A 292 24.80 -19.76 29.48
N THR A 293 23.94 -19.13 30.27
CA THR A 293 23.21 -17.90 29.87
C THR A 293 24.20 -16.79 29.45
N VAL A 294 25.27 -16.59 30.23
CA VAL A 294 26.30 -15.57 29.92
C VAL A 294 27.00 -15.89 28.58
N THR A 295 27.20 -17.18 28.30
CA THR A 295 27.79 -17.63 27.03
C THR A 295 26.84 -17.36 25.85
N LEU A 296 25.51 -17.57 26.04
CA LEU A 296 24.48 -17.19 25.05
C LEU A 296 24.46 -15.70 24.84
N MET A 297 24.53 -14.89 25.92
CA MET A 297 24.57 -13.43 25.85
C MET A 297 25.79 -12.94 25.04
N LEU A 298 26.94 -13.60 25.22
CA LEU A 298 28.15 -13.31 24.45
C LEU A 298 27.90 -13.54 22.94
N GLY A 299 27.28 -14.66 22.59
CA GLY A 299 26.91 -14.96 21.19
C GLY A 299 25.94 -13.93 20.62
N ALA A 300 24.92 -13.57 21.39
CA ALA A 300 23.92 -12.57 20.99
C ALA A 300 24.54 -11.18 20.79
N SER A 301 25.53 -10.82 21.62
CA SER A 301 26.19 -9.49 21.58
C SER A 301 26.93 -9.21 20.27
N VAL A 302 27.14 -10.21 19.44
CA VAL A 302 27.76 -10.04 18.10
C VAL A 302 26.84 -9.22 17.19
N TRP A 303 25.52 -9.39 17.33
CA TRP A 303 24.52 -8.83 16.40
C TRP A 303 23.50 -7.91 17.06
N ALA A 304 23.26 -8.09 18.36
CA ALA A 304 22.06 -7.54 19.00
C ALA A 304 22.30 -7.23 20.48
N ASN A 305 21.33 -6.56 21.07
CA ASN A 305 21.29 -6.34 22.52
C ASN A 305 21.06 -7.68 23.23
N PRO A 306 22.02 -8.19 24.00
CA PRO A 306 21.91 -9.49 24.67
C PRO A 306 21.06 -9.47 25.96
N GLY A 307 20.47 -8.34 26.31
CA GLY A 307 19.67 -8.19 27.54
C GLY A 307 18.45 -9.11 27.54
N GLU A 308 17.92 -9.33 28.74
CA GLU A 308 16.74 -10.18 28.96
C GLU A 308 15.55 -9.72 28.08
N SER A 309 14.86 -10.68 27.52
CA SER A 309 13.65 -10.45 26.69
C SER A 309 13.90 -9.54 25.47
N ARG A 310 15.15 -9.45 25.03
CA ARG A 310 15.51 -8.71 23.82
C ARG A 310 15.71 -9.70 22.66
N TYR A 311 16.96 -10.01 22.35
CA TYR A 311 17.30 -10.94 21.27
C TYR A 311 17.13 -12.40 21.69
N ILE A 312 17.61 -12.75 22.87
CA ILE A 312 17.56 -14.12 23.40
C ILE A 312 16.11 -14.46 23.75
N GLY A 313 15.60 -15.52 23.16
CA GLY A 313 14.28 -16.05 23.46
C GLY A 313 14.35 -17.17 24.47
N ASP A 314 13.20 -17.74 24.81
CA ASP A 314 13.12 -18.97 25.61
C ASP A 314 12.29 -20.01 24.85
N PHE A 315 12.33 -21.24 25.34
CA PHE A 315 11.56 -22.35 24.76
C PHE A 315 10.08 -22.33 25.17
N LYS A 316 9.63 -21.35 25.96
CA LYS A 316 8.23 -21.19 26.36
C LYS A 316 7.42 -20.56 25.23
N THR A 317 7.37 -21.26 24.11
CA THR A 317 6.72 -20.77 22.88
C THR A 317 6.05 -21.94 22.16
N THR A 318 5.28 -21.66 21.12
CA THR A 318 4.69 -22.71 20.28
C THR A 318 5.64 -23.02 19.11
N ASP A 319 5.51 -24.24 18.54
CA ASP A 319 6.25 -24.64 17.34
C ASP A 319 6.10 -23.59 16.23
N VAL A 320 4.86 -23.12 16.03
CA VAL A 320 4.53 -22.13 15.00
C VAL A 320 5.26 -20.79 15.22
N ALA A 321 5.31 -20.34 16.47
CA ALA A 321 5.97 -19.09 16.81
C ALA A 321 7.50 -19.22 16.69
N LEU A 322 8.05 -20.39 17.05
CA LEU A 322 9.47 -20.68 16.90
C LEU A 322 9.87 -20.72 15.41
N GLU A 323 9.07 -21.41 14.60
CA GLU A 323 9.25 -21.48 13.15
C GLU A 323 9.19 -20.07 12.51
N ALA A 324 8.20 -19.27 12.89
CA ALA A 324 8.04 -17.90 12.38
C ALA A 324 9.22 -16.99 12.81
N LYS A 325 9.70 -17.15 14.05
CA LYS A 325 10.87 -16.42 14.56
C LYS A 325 12.14 -16.80 13.79
N SER A 326 12.33 -18.11 13.55
CA SER A 326 13.46 -18.64 12.78
C SER A 326 13.44 -18.10 11.33
N ASP A 327 12.28 -18.12 10.70
CA ASP A 327 12.10 -17.62 9.33
C ASP A 327 12.41 -16.12 9.24
N MET A 328 11.94 -15.34 10.21
CA MET A 328 12.21 -13.89 10.28
C MET A 328 13.71 -13.62 10.48
N LEU A 329 14.38 -14.34 11.38
CA LEU A 329 15.82 -14.18 11.64
C LEU A 329 16.69 -14.58 10.44
N ASN A 330 16.19 -15.51 9.60
CA ASN A 330 16.83 -15.95 8.37
C ASN A 330 18.27 -16.44 8.61
N ASN A 331 19.30 -15.61 8.44
CA ASN A 331 20.70 -15.99 8.58
C ASN A 331 21.32 -15.59 9.94
N LEU A 332 20.61 -14.84 10.75
CA LEU A 332 21.09 -14.47 12.08
C LEU A 332 20.86 -15.63 13.05
N PRO A 333 21.71 -15.79 14.09
CA PRO A 333 21.57 -16.95 14.99
C PRO A 333 20.28 -16.89 15.81
N LEU A 334 19.49 -17.95 15.79
CA LEU A 334 18.35 -18.11 16.70
C LEU A 334 18.91 -18.59 18.06
N ILE A 335 18.86 -17.74 19.07
CA ILE A 335 19.39 -18.04 20.40
C ILE A 335 18.22 -18.21 21.39
N LEU A 336 18.19 -19.39 22.02
CA LEU A 336 17.14 -19.76 22.97
C LEU A 336 17.77 -20.20 24.28
N ASP A 337 17.28 -19.71 25.40
CA ASP A 337 17.75 -20.11 26.74
C ASP A 337 16.68 -20.97 27.42
N ASP A 338 17.12 -21.77 28.36
CA ASP A 338 16.34 -22.52 29.33
C ASP A 338 15.39 -23.58 28.70
N THR A 339 15.99 -24.70 28.33
CA THR A 339 15.25 -25.89 27.84
C THR A 339 14.33 -26.49 28.92
N SER A 340 14.54 -26.16 30.19
CA SER A 340 13.66 -26.65 31.26
C SER A 340 12.24 -26.16 31.17
N LYS A 341 12.04 -25.03 30.46
CA LYS A 341 10.72 -24.39 30.24
C LYS A 341 10.00 -24.98 29.02
N VAL A 342 10.57 -25.94 28.35
CA VAL A 342 9.96 -26.57 27.15
C VAL A 342 8.60 -27.19 27.54
N SER A 343 7.55 -26.87 26.81
CA SER A 343 6.24 -27.50 27.04
C SER A 343 6.32 -29.00 26.75
N ALA A 344 5.46 -29.79 27.37
CA ALA A 344 5.42 -31.26 27.16
C ALA A 344 5.33 -31.57 25.65
N LYS A 345 4.51 -30.87 24.91
CA LYS A 345 4.32 -31.06 23.46
C LYS A 345 5.63 -30.82 22.68
N ILE A 346 6.36 -29.75 23.01
CA ILE A 346 7.64 -29.43 22.36
C ILE A 346 8.69 -30.46 22.77
N ARG A 347 8.71 -30.86 24.04
CA ARG A 347 9.65 -31.87 24.56
C ARG A 347 9.49 -33.20 23.81
N ASP A 348 8.25 -33.65 23.63
CA ASP A 348 7.94 -34.89 22.94
C ASP A 348 8.31 -34.86 21.45
N ASN A 349 8.41 -33.66 20.86
CA ASN A 349 8.75 -33.49 19.44
C ASN A 349 10.09 -32.75 19.24
N PHE A 350 10.92 -32.63 20.27
CA PHE A 350 12.14 -31.80 20.22
C PHE A 350 13.07 -32.18 19.07
N GLU A 351 13.31 -33.49 18.88
CA GLU A 351 14.13 -34.02 17.77
C GLU A 351 13.60 -33.55 16.41
N GLY A 352 12.27 -33.61 16.23
CA GLY A 352 11.62 -33.18 15.01
C GLY A 352 11.80 -31.69 14.75
N ILE A 353 11.66 -30.88 15.81
CA ILE A 353 11.83 -29.42 15.72
C ILE A 353 13.27 -29.06 15.33
N VAL A 354 14.26 -29.68 15.99
CA VAL A 354 15.68 -29.46 15.68
C VAL A 354 15.98 -29.88 14.24
N TYR A 355 15.44 -31.02 13.82
CA TYR A 355 15.62 -31.53 12.45
C TYR A 355 15.03 -30.54 11.44
N ASP A 356 13.82 -30.07 11.67
CA ASP A 356 13.14 -29.09 10.77
C ASP A 356 13.95 -27.78 10.67
N LEU A 357 14.41 -27.25 11.79
CA LEU A 357 15.22 -26.02 11.83
C LEU A 357 16.56 -26.21 11.11
N CYS A 358 17.21 -27.36 11.27
CA CYS A 358 18.52 -27.64 10.64
C CYS A 358 18.41 -28.07 9.19
N SER A 359 17.25 -28.56 8.74
CA SER A 359 17.04 -28.91 7.33
C SER A 359 16.82 -27.68 6.43
N GLY A 360 16.57 -26.53 7.02
CA GLY A 360 16.27 -25.30 6.28
C GLY A 360 14.94 -25.34 5.56
N LYS A 361 14.08 -26.31 5.89
CA LYS A 361 12.76 -26.48 5.27
C LYS A 361 11.67 -26.34 6.32
N GLY A 362 10.94 -25.24 6.27
CA GLY A 362 9.74 -25.08 7.11
C GLY A 362 8.66 -26.10 6.74
N LYS A 363 7.80 -26.42 7.69
CA LYS A 363 6.65 -27.31 7.45
C LYS A 363 5.75 -26.73 6.38
N SER A 364 5.51 -27.49 5.31
CA SER A 364 4.58 -27.14 4.24
C SER A 364 3.16 -27.05 4.82
N ARG A 365 2.58 -25.87 4.91
CA ARG A 365 1.22 -25.63 5.43
C ARG A 365 0.35 -25.01 4.36
N UNK A 366 -0.63 -25.62 4.11
CA UNK A 366 -1.48 -25.07 3.16
C UNK A 366 -2.18 -23.99 3.83
N UNK A 367 -1.94 -23.20 3.59
CA UNK A 367 -2.63 -22.18 4.10
C UNK A 367 -3.92 -22.17 3.43
N UNK A 368 -4.56 -22.28 3.85
CA UNK A 368 -5.72 -22.12 3.38
C UNK A 368 -5.86 -20.84 2.92
N UNK A 369 -5.16 -20.53 2.40
CA UNK A 369 -5.44 -19.34 1.80
C UNK A 369 -6.44 -19.58 0.79
N GLY A 370 -7.30 -18.68 0.70
CA GLY A 370 -8.24 -18.65 -0.41
C GLY A 370 -7.49 -18.36 -1.73
N ALA A 371 -7.82 -19.18 -2.70
CA ALA A 371 -7.47 -19.07 -4.12
C ALA A 371 -5.99 -18.84 -4.46
N GLY A 372 -5.38 -19.93 -4.88
CA GLY A 372 -3.98 -20.06 -5.22
C GLY A 372 -3.38 -19.06 -6.17
N TYR A 373 -2.32 -18.45 -5.67
CA TYR A 373 -1.24 -17.96 -6.49
C TYR A 373 -0.12 -18.99 -6.43
N LYS A 374 0.21 -19.63 -7.53
CA LYS A 374 1.46 -20.38 -7.65
C LYS A 374 2.57 -19.34 -7.80
N PRO A 375 3.58 -19.32 -6.93
CA PRO A 375 4.74 -18.48 -7.20
C PRO A 375 5.27 -18.88 -8.57
N GLY A 376 5.50 -17.92 -9.41
CA GLY A 376 6.21 -18.14 -10.65
C GLY A 376 7.58 -18.72 -10.36
N GLU A 377 8.09 -19.53 -11.28
CA GLU A 377 9.44 -20.06 -11.19
C GLU A 377 10.43 -18.92 -10.89
N PRO A 378 11.44 -19.16 -10.04
CA PRO A 378 12.40 -18.10 -9.76
C PRO A 378 13.04 -17.61 -11.05
N LEU A 379 13.10 -16.30 -11.20
CA LEU A 379 13.87 -15.65 -12.27
C LEU A 379 15.36 -15.91 -12.02
N ALA A 380 15.76 -17.14 -12.24
CA ALA A 380 17.16 -17.56 -12.19
C ALA A 380 17.71 -17.67 -13.60
N GLU A 381 17.60 -16.59 -14.36
CA GLU A 381 18.35 -16.45 -15.61
C GLU A 381 18.27 -15.01 -16.12
N LEU A 382 19.03 -14.13 -15.49
CA LEU A 382 19.46 -12.88 -16.12
C LEU A 382 20.73 -12.42 -15.42
N HIS A 383 21.79 -12.45 -16.17
CA HIS A 383 23.15 -11.96 -15.92
C HIS A 383 24.15 -12.96 -15.33
N SER A 384 24.62 -13.80 -16.25
CA SER A 384 25.97 -14.35 -16.15
C SER A 384 26.83 -13.81 -17.32
N ASP A 385 26.82 -12.50 -17.55
CA ASP A 385 27.78 -11.91 -18.48
C ASP A 385 28.00 -10.45 -18.14
N GLN A 386 28.93 -10.25 -17.20
CA GLN A 386 29.80 -9.05 -17.17
C GLN A 386 30.66 -9.06 -15.91
N TRP A 387 31.82 -9.66 -16.08
CA TRP A 387 33.03 -9.34 -15.34
C TRP A 387 34.15 -9.11 -16.33
#